data_f024b71cffd2e4335ecee0897cb5ccc1
#
_entry.id   f024b71cffd2e4335ecee0897cb5ccc1
#
_cell.length_a   1.000
_cell.length_b   1.000
_cell.length_c   1.000
_cell.angle_alpha   90.00
_cell.angle_beta   90.00
_cell.angle_gamma   90.00
#
_symmetry.space_group_name_H-M   'P 1'
#
loop_
_entity.id
_entity.type
_entity.pdbx_description
1 polymer ?
#
loop_
_entity_poly.entity_id
_entity_poly.type
_entity_poly.pdbx_seq_one_letter_code
_entity_poly.pdbx_strand_id
1 'polypeptide(L)'
;MGGLDFGRGFYLTSSYEQAYNYVQLSVRKAKHIGAVPKNFDPADGQISVYKFHYDPNILAYFFQEPSIEWLHFVAANRKKDLFPQLLKKYSVIDIIGGKIADDQTARTLQIYISGEGAGEPGTPKADKETIEKLLPNRLKDQFCFRTQDAVEHLEFVRSDRYGDIKL
;
A
#
# COMPACT_ATOMS: atom_id res chain seq x y z
N MET A 1 -10.00 -6.23 -10.69
CA MET A 1 -8.97 -6.46 -9.65
C MET A 1 -8.30 -5.13 -9.36
N GLY A 2 -8.45 -4.60 -8.14
CA GLY A 2 -7.76 -3.36 -7.77
C GLY A 2 -6.26 -3.62 -7.67
N GLY A 3 -5.46 -2.88 -8.42
CA GLY A 3 -4.00 -2.92 -8.32
C GLY A 3 -3.54 -2.45 -6.94
N LEU A 4 -2.34 -2.85 -6.53
CA LEU A 4 -1.69 -2.39 -5.30
C LEU A 4 -1.00 -1.03 -5.55
N ASP A 5 -0.98 -0.15 -4.56
CA ASP A 5 -0.51 1.24 -4.71
C ASP A 5 0.95 1.37 -5.15
N PHE A 6 1.81 0.48 -4.66
CA PHE A 6 3.24 0.46 -4.99
C PHE A 6 3.64 -0.75 -5.84
N GLY A 7 2.66 -1.41 -6.46
CA GLY A 7 2.89 -2.56 -7.32
C GLY A 7 3.04 -3.87 -6.57
N ARG A 8 3.68 -4.83 -7.22
CA ARG A 8 3.86 -6.17 -6.68
C ARG A 8 4.97 -6.20 -5.63
N GLY A 9 4.72 -6.83 -4.48
CA GLY A 9 5.71 -6.96 -3.42
C GLY A 9 5.10 -7.45 -2.11
N PHE A 10 5.94 -7.51 -1.07
CA PHE A 10 5.54 -7.80 0.31
C PHE A 10 5.31 -6.49 1.06
N TYR A 11 4.11 -6.31 1.58
CA TYR A 11 3.67 -5.05 2.16
C TYR A 11 3.72 -5.08 3.68
N LEU A 12 4.34 -4.04 4.26
CA LEU A 12 4.45 -3.81 5.70
C LEU A 12 3.99 -2.39 6.06
N THR A 13 3.67 -2.20 7.33
CA THR A 13 3.46 -0.88 7.95
C THR A 13 4.34 -0.74 9.17
N SER A 14 4.76 0.48 9.51
CA SER A 14 5.43 0.79 10.78
C SER A 14 4.45 1.01 11.94
N SER A 15 3.14 1.04 11.67
CA SER A 15 2.10 1.24 12.66
C SER A 15 1.45 -0.07 13.08
N TYR A 16 1.67 -0.48 14.32
CA TYR A 16 1.03 -1.67 14.89
C TYR A 16 -0.50 -1.53 14.90
N GLU A 17 -1.01 -0.36 15.25
CA GLU A 17 -2.46 -0.06 15.21
C GLU A 17 -3.04 -0.23 13.80
N GLN A 18 -2.33 0.21 12.78
CA GLN A 18 -2.76 0.02 11.40
C GLN A 18 -2.81 -1.47 11.04
N ALA A 19 -1.79 -2.24 11.42
CA ALA A 19 -1.77 -3.68 11.20
C ALA A 19 -2.94 -4.36 11.93
N TYR A 20 -3.20 -3.98 13.18
CA TYR A 20 -4.33 -4.46 13.97
C TYR A 20 -5.68 -4.19 13.29
N ASN A 21 -5.93 -2.95 12.87
CA ASN A 21 -7.16 -2.56 12.20
C ASN A 21 -7.35 -3.27 10.85
N TYR A 22 -6.25 -3.70 10.21
CA TYR A 22 -6.29 -4.40 8.92
C TYR A 22 -6.63 -5.90 9.04
N VAL A 23 -6.47 -6.53 10.22
CA VAL A 23 -6.67 -7.98 10.38
C VAL A 23 -8.06 -8.42 9.93
N GLN A 24 -9.12 -7.74 10.35
CA GLN A 24 -10.49 -8.13 9.98
C GLN A 24 -10.73 -8.05 8.47
N LEU A 25 -10.20 -7.02 7.81
CA LEU A 25 -10.26 -6.89 6.35
C LEU A 25 -9.47 -7.99 5.65
N SER A 26 -8.27 -8.29 6.16
CA SER A 26 -7.40 -9.37 5.66
C SER A 26 -8.09 -10.73 5.73
N VAL A 27 -8.68 -11.06 6.88
CA VAL A 27 -9.44 -12.32 7.08
C VAL A 27 -10.64 -12.38 6.13
N ARG A 28 -11.37 -11.28 5.95
CA ARG A 28 -12.50 -11.22 5.02
C ARG A 28 -12.06 -11.48 3.57
N LYS A 29 -10.95 -10.88 3.15
CA LYS A 29 -10.34 -11.13 1.82
C LYS A 29 -9.90 -12.59 1.68
N ALA A 30 -9.24 -13.14 2.70
CA ALA A 30 -8.79 -14.53 2.71
C ALA A 30 -9.97 -15.54 2.59
N LYS A 31 -11.08 -15.28 3.28
CA LYS A 31 -12.32 -16.06 3.13
C LYS A 31 -12.90 -15.98 1.72
N HIS A 32 -12.88 -14.78 1.13
CA HIS A 32 -13.44 -14.55 -0.21
C HIS A 32 -12.67 -15.32 -1.29
N ILE A 33 -11.34 -15.39 -1.18
CA ILE A 33 -10.48 -16.13 -2.13
C ILE A 33 -10.28 -17.60 -1.75
N GLY A 34 -10.90 -18.08 -0.67
CA GLY A 34 -10.80 -19.46 -0.20
C GLY A 34 -9.45 -19.82 0.44
N ALA A 35 -8.63 -18.84 0.81
CA ALA A 35 -7.34 -19.06 1.50
C ALA A 35 -7.51 -19.54 2.95
N VAL A 36 -8.67 -19.24 3.56
CA VAL A 36 -9.10 -19.77 4.85
C VAL A 36 -10.56 -20.22 4.78
N PRO A 37 -11.02 -21.12 5.67
CA PRO A 37 -12.41 -21.55 5.72
C PRO A 37 -13.39 -20.39 5.96
N LYS A 38 -14.62 -20.50 5.46
CA LYS A 38 -15.65 -19.46 5.65
C LYS A 38 -15.96 -19.18 7.13
N ASN A 39 -15.85 -20.19 7.97
CA ASN A 39 -16.06 -20.13 9.42
C ASN A 39 -14.80 -19.75 10.21
N PHE A 40 -13.68 -19.40 9.56
CA PHE A 40 -12.47 -18.95 10.24
C PHE A 40 -12.78 -17.76 11.16
N ASP A 41 -12.40 -17.85 12.45
CA ASP A 41 -12.63 -16.77 13.39
C ASP A 41 -11.62 -15.63 13.15
N PRO A 42 -12.05 -14.38 12.94
CA PRO A 42 -11.12 -13.25 12.87
C PRO A 42 -10.19 -13.13 14.10
N ALA A 43 -10.61 -13.61 15.28
CA ALA A 43 -9.78 -13.65 16.48
C ALA A 43 -8.53 -14.53 16.31
N ASP A 44 -8.53 -15.50 15.36
CA ASP A 44 -7.38 -16.34 15.02
C ASP A 44 -6.44 -15.69 13.99
N GLY A 45 -6.79 -14.51 13.49
CA GLY A 45 -5.90 -13.70 12.65
C GLY A 45 -4.62 -13.35 13.37
N GLN A 46 -3.54 -13.16 12.60
CA GLN A 46 -2.19 -12.95 13.13
C GLN A 46 -1.63 -11.62 12.65
N ILE A 47 -0.89 -10.93 13.53
CA ILE A 47 -0.04 -9.80 13.18
C ILE A 47 1.41 -10.27 13.28
N SER A 48 2.10 -10.36 12.14
CA SER A 48 3.51 -10.71 12.10
C SER A 48 4.37 -9.47 12.24
N VAL A 49 5.33 -9.50 13.14
CA VAL A 49 6.26 -8.40 13.42
C VAL A 49 7.63 -8.78 12.88
N TYR A 50 8.20 -7.88 12.09
CA TYR A 50 9.53 -8.04 11.49
C TYR A 50 10.43 -6.90 11.92
N LYS A 51 11.74 -7.19 12.00
CA LYS A 51 12.81 -6.20 12.11
C LYS A 51 13.49 -6.10 10.76
N PHE A 52 13.62 -4.88 10.24
CA PHE A 52 14.39 -4.64 9.03
C PHE A 52 15.85 -4.35 9.38
N HIS A 53 16.76 -5.11 8.77
CA HIS A 53 18.20 -4.89 8.86
C HIS A 53 18.63 -4.04 7.68
N TYR A 54 18.99 -2.80 7.95
CA TYR A 54 19.43 -1.87 6.91
C TYR A 54 20.71 -2.35 6.23
N ASP A 55 20.70 -2.37 4.90
CA ASP A 55 21.85 -2.57 4.04
C ASP A 55 21.93 -1.43 3.02
N PRO A 56 23.09 -0.74 2.86
CA PRO A 56 23.23 0.37 1.93
C PRO A 56 23.11 -0.04 0.46
N ASN A 57 23.21 -1.32 0.13
CA ASN A 57 23.00 -1.83 -1.23
C ASN A 57 21.50 -1.97 -1.59
N ILE A 58 20.61 -1.99 -0.60
CA ILE A 58 19.16 -2.01 -0.81
C ILE A 58 18.69 -0.60 -1.17
N LEU A 59 18.21 -0.44 -2.40
CA LEU A 59 17.72 0.84 -2.88
C LEU A 59 16.29 1.10 -2.37
N ALA A 60 16.13 2.11 -1.52
CA ALA A 60 14.85 2.49 -0.98
C ALA A 60 14.44 3.90 -1.43
N TYR A 61 13.18 4.08 -1.75
CA TYR A 61 12.58 5.37 -2.05
C TYR A 61 11.31 5.58 -1.25
N PHE A 62 11.15 6.77 -0.68
CA PHE A 62 10.03 7.11 0.18
C PHE A 62 9.34 8.39 -0.28
N PHE A 63 8.07 8.27 -0.68
CA PHE A 63 7.23 9.44 -0.92
C PHE A 63 6.85 10.06 0.42
N GLN A 64 7.50 11.16 0.78
CA GLN A 64 7.30 11.85 2.07
C GLN A 64 5.87 12.39 2.23
N GLU A 65 5.26 12.77 1.11
CA GLU A 65 3.93 13.34 1.05
C GLU A 65 3.16 12.85 -0.20
N PRO A 66 1.83 12.95 -0.23
CA PRO A 66 1.03 12.68 -1.42
C PRO A 66 1.22 13.77 -2.49
N SER A 67 2.38 13.79 -3.11
CA SER A 67 2.73 14.66 -4.23
C SER A 67 2.06 14.23 -5.53
N ILE A 68 2.14 15.09 -6.56
CA ILE A 68 1.70 14.73 -7.92
C ILE A 68 2.44 13.47 -8.42
N GLU A 69 3.74 13.37 -8.15
CA GLU A 69 4.52 12.18 -8.54
C GLU A 69 4.06 10.91 -7.82
N TRP A 70 3.75 11.01 -6.53
CA TRP A 70 3.14 9.90 -5.77
C TRP A 70 1.78 9.49 -6.38
N LEU A 71 0.90 10.47 -6.67
CA LEU A 71 -0.41 10.21 -7.27
C LEU A 71 -0.27 9.48 -8.62
N HIS A 72 0.61 9.97 -9.49
CA HIS A 72 0.86 9.37 -10.79
C HIS A 72 1.48 7.97 -10.67
N PHE A 73 2.40 7.76 -9.71
CA PHE A 73 2.99 6.44 -9.47
C PHE A 73 1.95 5.43 -8.98
N VAL A 74 1.09 5.81 -8.04
CA VAL A 74 -0.01 4.96 -7.56
C VAL A 74 -1.00 4.66 -8.70
N ALA A 75 -1.36 5.67 -9.50
CA ALA A 75 -2.24 5.48 -10.66
C ALA A 75 -1.62 4.52 -11.69
N ALA A 76 -0.32 4.64 -11.98
CA ALA A 76 0.41 3.77 -12.89
C ALA A 76 0.42 2.30 -12.43
N ASN A 77 0.55 2.04 -11.12
CA ASN A 77 0.50 0.68 -10.58
C ASN A 77 -0.91 0.07 -10.63
N ARG A 78 -1.96 0.89 -10.56
CA ARG A 78 -3.35 0.43 -10.66
C ARG A 78 -3.85 0.29 -12.10
N LYS A 79 -3.35 1.12 -13.03
CA LYS A 79 -3.65 1.10 -14.47
C LYS A 79 -2.37 1.34 -15.26
N LYS A 80 -1.80 0.27 -15.80
CA LYS A 80 -0.46 0.24 -16.40
C LYS A 80 -0.25 1.18 -17.59
N ASP A 81 -1.32 1.60 -18.24
CA ASP A 81 -1.26 2.51 -19.39
C ASP A 81 -1.08 3.98 -18.97
N LEU A 82 -1.32 4.28 -17.69
CA LEU A 82 -1.09 5.60 -17.12
C LEU A 82 0.35 5.74 -16.64
N PHE A 83 1.01 6.81 -17.04
CA PHE A 83 2.35 7.20 -16.57
C PHE A 83 3.42 6.10 -16.60
N PRO A 84 3.58 5.33 -17.71
CA PRO A 84 4.50 4.18 -17.78
C PRO A 84 5.96 4.56 -17.51
N GLN A 85 6.33 5.83 -17.75
CA GLN A 85 7.66 6.36 -17.45
C GLN A 85 8.01 6.29 -15.96
N LEU A 86 7.00 6.40 -15.07
CA LEU A 86 7.22 6.30 -13.61
C LEU A 86 7.48 4.85 -13.19
N LEU A 87 6.77 3.89 -13.78
CA LEU A 87 7.05 2.48 -13.53
C LEU A 87 8.49 2.13 -13.92
N LYS A 88 8.97 2.68 -15.05
CA LYS A 88 10.36 2.52 -15.48
C LYS A 88 11.34 3.24 -14.55
N LYS A 89 11.06 4.49 -14.17
CA LYS A 89 11.90 5.28 -13.23
C LYS A 89 12.15 4.53 -11.93
N TYR A 90 11.10 3.95 -11.35
CA TYR A 90 11.18 3.26 -10.06
C TYR A 90 11.40 1.74 -10.17
N SER A 91 11.70 1.20 -11.36
CA SER A 91 11.86 -0.25 -11.56
C SER A 91 13.05 -0.84 -10.80
N VAL A 92 14.09 -0.05 -10.56
CA VAL A 92 15.33 -0.45 -9.88
C VAL A 92 15.27 -0.30 -8.36
N ILE A 93 14.17 0.23 -7.82
CA ILE A 93 14.03 0.44 -6.37
C ILE A 93 13.50 -0.83 -5.70
N ASP A 94 14.20 -1.30 -4.68
CA ASP A 94 13.87 -2.52 -3.94
C ASP A 94 12.75 -2.33 -2.94
N ILE A 95 12.74 -1.17 -2.24
CA ILE A 95 11.70 -0.83 -1.26
C ILE A 95 11.10 0.53 -1.63
N ILE A 96 9.80 0.54 -1.88
CA ILE A 96 9.05 1.79 -2.06
C ILE A 96 8.06 1.96 -0.91
N GLY A 97 8.07 3.14 -0.32
CA GLY A 97 7.14 3.49 0.73
C GLY A 97 6.46 4.83 0.50
N GLY A 98 5.42 5.07 1.24
CA GLY A 98 4.68 6.32 1.22
C GLY A 98 3.27 6.18 1.78
N LYS A 99 2.50 7.22 1.62
CA LYS A 99 1.09 7.23 2.02
C LYS A 99 0.28 6.24 1.20
N ILE A 100 -0.66 5.56 1.83
CA ILE A 100 -1.58 4.65 1.17
C ILE A 100 -3.00 5.21 1.19
N ALA A 101 -3.75 4.83 0.16
CA ALA A 101 -5.17 5.07 0.10
C ALA A 101 -5.91 4.10 1.03
N ASP A 102 -6.68 4.63 1.99
CA ASP A 102 -7.72 3.87 2.69
C ASP A 102 -8.93 3.60 1.78
N ASP A 103 -9.98 2.97 2.32
CA ASP A 103 -11.16 2.62 1.50
C ASP A 103 -11.87 3.87 0.91
N GLN A 104 -11.84 5.02 1.58
CA GLN A 104 -12.41 6.27 1.07
C GLN A 104 -11.54 6.87 -0.02
N THR A 105 -10.23 6.87 0.18
CA THR A 105 -9.26 7.38 -0.78
C THR A 105 -9.12 6.46 -2.00
N ALA A 106 -9.34 5.15 -1.85
CA ALA A 106 -9.35 4.22 -2.96
C ALA A 106 -10.41 4.59 -4.02
N ARG A 107 -11.59 5.06 -3.59
CA ARG A 107 -12.64 5.55 -4.49
C ARG A 107 -12.22 6.83 -5.22
N THR A 108 -11.60 7.77 -4.51
CA THR A 108 -11.07 9.00 -5.11
C THR A 108 -10.04 8.71 -6.19
N LEU A 109 -9.11 7.78 -5.92
CA LEU A 109 -8.14 7.32 -6.91
C LEU A 109 -8.81 6.61 -8.10
N GLN A 110 -9.86 5.85 -7.88
CA GLN A 110 -10.59 5.17 -8.96
C GLN A 110 -11.28 6.17 -9.90
N ILE A 111 -11.92 7.21 -9.36
CA ILE A 111 -12.52 8.31 -10.11
C ILE A 111 -11.45 9.08 -10.91
N TYR A 112 -10.29 9.34 -10.30
CA TYR A 112 -9.17 9.96 -11.00
C TYR A 112 -8.67 9.11 -12.17
N ILE A 113 -8.41 7.81 -11.94
CA ILE A 113 -7.88 6.87 -12.94
C ILE A 113 -8.86 6.68 -14.12
N SER A 114 -10.18 6.77 -13.87
CA SER A 114 -11.20 6.66 -14.93
C SER A 114 -11.38 7.95 -15.74
N GLY A 115 -10.88 9.09 -15.26
CA GLY A 115 -11.11 10.39 -15.88
C GLY A 115 -12.50 10.98 -15.60
N GLU A 116 -13.30 10.33 -14.74
CA GLU A 116 -14.67 10.75 -14.40
C GLU A 116 -14.73 11.94 -13.42
N GLY A 117 -13.57 12.35 -12.90
CA GLY A 117 -13.45 13.43 -11.90
C GLY A 117 -13.30 14.81 -12.54
N ALA A 118 -12.24 15.52 -12.15
CA ALA A 118 -11.93 16.87 -12.61
C ALA A 118 -11.30 16.94 -14.01
N GLY A 119 -11.27 15.83 -14.73
CA GLY A 119 -10.71 15.69 -16.07
C GLY A 119 -9.73 14.52 -16.17
N GLU A 120 -9.04 14.46 -17.32
CA GLU A 120 -8.08 13.39 -17.61
C GLU A 120 -6.91 13.37 -16.59
N PRO A 121 -6.47 12.16 -16.16
CA PRO A 121 -5.30 12.00 -15.29
C PRO A 121 -4.06 12.69 -15.87
N GLY A 122 -3.32 13.40 -15.01
CA GLY A 122 -2.12 14.15 -15.39
C GLY A 122 -2.39 15.58 -15.84
N THR A 123 -3.65 16.04 -15.88
CA THR A 123 -3.93 17.45 -16.03
C THR A 123 -3.76 18.18 -14.70
N PRO A 124 -3.23 19.43 -14.68
CA PRO A 124 -2.99 20.17 -13.44
C PRO A 124 -4.23 20.30 -12.55
N LYS A 125 -5.41 20.43 -13.16
CA LYS A 125 -6.68 20.52 -12.45
C LYS A 125 -7.05 19.20 -11.79
N ALA A 126 -7.01 18.09 -12.54
CA ALA A 126 -7.36 16.77 -12.03
C ALA A 126 -6.41 16.32 -10.91
N ASP A 127 -5.11 16.55 -11.08
CA ASP A 127 -4.09 16.22 -10.09
C ASP A 127 -4.30 16.96 -8.78
N LYS A 128 -4.45 18.30 -8.87
CA LYS A 128 -4.66 19.17 -7.70
C LYS A 128 -5.93 18.78 -6.92
N GLU A 129 -7.08 18.70 -7.61
CA GLU A 129 -8.34 18.35 -6.96
C GLU A 129 -8.32 16.96 -6.34
N THR A 130 -7.63 16.00 -6.97
CA THR A 130 -7.50 14.65 -6.44
C THR A 130 -6.68 14.64 -5.15
N ILE A 131 -5.51 15.30 -5.14
CA ILE A 131 -4.66 15.39 -3.95
C ILE A 131 -5.41 16.07 -2.79
N GLU A 132 -6.13 17.15 -3.05
CA GLU A 132 -6.94 17.84 -2.04
C GLU A 132 -8.02 16.95 -1.44
N LYS A 133 -8.68 16.10 -2.26
CA LYS A 133 -9.71 15.14 -1.81
C LYS A 133 -9.15 13.95 -1.05
N LEU A 134 -7.88 13.60 -1.26
CA LEU A 134 -7.25 12.47 -0.57
C LEU A 134 -6.96 12.75 0.90
N LEU A 135 -7.12 13.99 1.39
CA LEU A 135 -6.90 14.39 2.78
C LEU A 135 -5.58 13.83 3.34
N PRO A 136 -4.43 14.32 2.87
CA PRO A 136 -3.10 13.74 3.12
C PRO A 136 -2.79 13.42 4.58
N ASN A 137 -3.29 14.24 5.51
CA ASN A 137 -3.05 14.09 6.95
C ASN A 137 -3.72 12.86 7.58
N ARG A 138 -4.60 12.18 6.87
CA ARG A 138 -5.29 10.96 7.33
C ARG A 138 -4.71 9.68 6.75
N LEU A 139 -3.84 9.82 5.74
CA LEU A 139 -3.21 8.67 5.10
C LEU A 139 -2.12 8.08 5.99
N LYS A 140 -2.06 6.76 6.03
CA LYS A 140 -1.06 5.99 6.79
C LYS A 140 0.09 5.57 5.89
N ASP A 141 1.25 5.31 6.49
CA ASP A 141 2.42 4.87 5.73
C ASP A 141 2.41 3.35 5.50
N GLN A 142 2.89 2.96 4.33
CA GLN A 142 3.10 1.58 3.97
C GLN A 142 4.41 1.44 3.19
N PHE A 143 5.05 0.28 3.34
CA PHE A 143 6.29 -0.09 2.67
C PHE A 143 6.04 -1.32 1.81
N CYS A 144 6.45 -1.26 0.56
CA CYS A 144 6.42 -2.37 -0.37
C CYS A 144 7.84 -2.87 -0.62
N PHE A 145 8.16 -4.06 -0.16
CA PHE A 145 9.39 -4.79 -0.42
C PHE A 145 9.20 -5.53 -1.75
N ARG A 146 9.88 -5.08 -2.80
CA ARG A 146 9.61 -5.46 -4.18
C ARG A 146 10.51 -6.55 -4.70
N THR A 147 11.70 -6.69 -4.11
CA THR A 147 12.70 -7.68 -4.50
C THR A 147 12.88 -8.74 -3.41
N GLN A 148 13.35 -9.93 -3.81
CA GLN A 148 13.66 -10.99 -2.88
C GLN A 148 14.80 -10.57 -1.94
N ASP A 149 15.80 -9.86 -2.46
CA ASP A 149 16.94 -9.33 -1.69
C ASP A 149 16.45 -8.41 -0.56
N ALA A 150 15.53 -7.47 -0.84
CA ALA A 150 14.95 -6.64 0.21
C ALA A 150 14.19 -7.44 1.27
N VAL A 151 13.46 -8.50 0.88
CA VAL A 151 12.71 -9.35 1.82
C VAL A 151 13.66 -10.16 2.71
N GLU A 152 14.82 -10.59 2.23
CA GLU A 152 15.81 -11.35 3.00
C GLU A 152 16.44 -10.52 4.13
N HIS A 153 16.34 -9.20 4.08
CA HIS A 153 16.74 -8.30 5.17
C HIS A 153 15.67 -8.14 6.27
N LEU A 154 14.54 -8.86 6.17
CA LEU A 154 13.50 -8.91 7.20
C LEU A 154 13.71 -10.11 8.11
N GLU A 155 14.00 -9.86 9.38
CA GLU A 155 14.02 -10.86 10.44
C GLU A 155 12.64 -10.98 11.06
N PHE A 156 12.05 -12.19 11.04
CA PHE A 156 10.81 -12.45 11.77
C PHE A 156 11.08 -12.40 13.28
N VAL A 157 10.33 -11.56 14.00
CA VAL A 157 10.49 -11.38 15.45
C VAL A 157 9.45 -12.19 16.22
N ARG A 158 8.17 -12.02 15.88
CA ARG A 158 7.05 -12.69 16.56
C ARG A 158 5.76 -12.58 15.73
N SER A 159 4.78 -13.35 16.15
CA SER A 159 3.40 -13.22 15.67
C SER A 159 2.46 -13.07 16.86
N ASP A 160 1.59 -12.05 16.79
CA ASP A 160 0.61 -11.76 17.83
C ASP A 160 -0.78 -12.16 17.34
N ARG A 161 -1.49 -12.99 18.13
CA ARG A 161 -2.86 -13.42 17.79
C ARG A 161 -3.83 -12.26 18.04
N TYR A 162 -4.65 -11.93 17.04
CA TYR A 162 -5.55 -10.76 17.07
C TYR A 162 -6.49 -10.76 18.28
N GLY A 163 -7.08 -11.92 18.65
CA GLY A 163 -7.99 -12.04 19.76
C GLY A 163 -7.36 -11.83 21.15
N ASP A 164 -6.03 -11.88 21.24
CA ASP A 164 -5.30 -11.72 22.53
C ASP A 164 -4.77 -10.30 22.74
N ILE A 165 -4.86 -9.44 21.69
CA ILE A 165 -4.33 -8.08 21.74
C ILE A 165 -5.33 -7.16 22.44
N LYS A 166 -4.83 -6.45 23.45
CA LYS A 166 -5.53 -5.35 24.13
C LYS A 166 -4.87 -4.04 23.73
N LEU A 167 -5.53 -3.26 22.88
CA LEU A 167 -5.15 -1.88 22.53
C LEU A 167 -5.78 -0.88 23.50
#